data_877c53f89837d031056c1427aa6885c8
#
_entry.id   877c53f89837d031056c1427aa6885c8
#
_cell.length_a   1.000
_cell.length_b   1.000
_cell.length_c   1.000
_cell.angle_alpha   90.00
_cell.angle_beta   90.00
_cell.angle_gamma   90.00
#
_symmetry.space_group_name_H-M   'P 1'
#
loop_
_entity.id
_entity.type
_entity.pdbx_description
1 polymer ?
#
loop_
_entity_poly.entity_id
_entity_poly.type
_entity_poly.pdbx_seq_one_letter_code
_entity_poly.pdbx_strand_id
1 'polypeptide(L)'
;MFDRDALLAAVDLRALADDLLGPPSGGGRSPMWPCPSAQHAQTGRTPPVSIFTSRRGEQRWRCHGCGDGGTAIDLVLAVRGGTPRDAMTYLADRSGHREQPDDWHPPRRAAPPRTLPPAGCRDPEGLARYIDDCATRLWTPGGQAMQRWLTNSRGLPHDVLVENRIGADVGPHAQPRPDGMPRAAGIVLPAIENGHAVYAQLRVPHPRADRPRYLNPTADLATNPRLARARPVETRHPEVVVTEGAIDALSAAAAGYRAVAVLSATYGDEAVATALAKLPHPLVIAFDADDAGHAGSHRLASLLEARQHPPVVLDLGSGDLNDAMRRSDDWTHDMGRSVNLAVRYTAAGFSVSR
;
A
#
# COMPACT_ATOMS: atom_id res chain seq x y z
N MET A 1 7.51 4.30 27.57
CA MET A 1 7.27 4.36 26.09
C MET A 1 6.93 5.80 25.72
N PHE A 2 7.52 6.39 24.67
CA PHE A 2 7.19 7.77 24.23
C PHE A 2 5.88 7.79 23.44
N ASP A 3 5.02 8.77 23.71
CA ASP A 3 3.91 9.10 22.80
C ASP A 3 4.51 9.87 21.61
N ARG A 4 4.57 9.21 20.45
CA ARG A 4 5.16 9.75 19.23
C ARG A 4 4.49 11.05 18.78
N ASP A 5 3.18 11.09 18.81
CA ASP A 5 2.41 12.22 18.27
C ASP A 5 2.50 13.44 19.21
N ALA A 6 2.45 13.20 20.52
CA ALA A 6 2.68 14.25 21.52
C ALA A 6 4.10 14.80 21.43
N LEU A 7 5.10 13.93 21.22
CA LEU A 7 6.50 14.33 21.07
C LEU A 7 6.71 15.18 19.80
N LEU A 8 6.14 14.76 18.67
CA LEU A 8 6.24 15.51 17.41
C LEU A 8 5.52 16.86 17.48
N ALA A 9 4.41 16.95 18.23
CA ALA A 9 3.69 18.21 18.44
C ALA A 9 4.47 19.19 19.34
N ALA A 10 5.31 18.68 20.26
CA ALA A 10 6.12 19.50 21.17
C ALA A 10 7.45 20.01 20.56
N VAL A 11 7.87 19.44 19.42
CA VAL A 11 9.15 19.79 18.77
C VAL A 11 8.96 20.86 17.71
N ASP A 12 9.68 21.97 17.82
CA ASP A 12 9.85 22.91 16.71
C ASP A 12 10.91 22.38 15.73
N LEU A 13 10.46 21.91 14.57
CA LEU A 13 11.32 21.30 13.57
C LEU A 13 12.30 22.31 12.95
N ARG A 14 11.99 23.61 12.91
CA ARG A 14 12.92 24.63 12.42
C ARG A 14 14.07 24.84 13.40
N ALA A 15 13.76 25.00 14.67
CA ALA A 15 14.79 25.11 15.70
C ALA A 15 15.64 23.84 15.78
N LEU A 16 15.05 22.66 15.58
CA LEU A 16 15.78 21.39 15.49
C LEU A 16 16.72 21.36 14.27
N ALA A 17 16.27 21.85 13.12
CA ALA A 17 17.10 21.90 11.92
C ALA A 17 18.26 22.90 12.05
N ASP A 18 18.04 24.05 12.69
CA ASP A 18 19.10 25.02 12.99
C ASP A 18 20.21 24.39 13.82
N ASP A 19 19.85 23.58 14.81
CA ASP A 19 20.84 22.91 15.68
C ASP A 19 21.55 21.74 15.01
N LEU A 20 20.82 20.95 14.19
CA LEU A 20 21.38 19.74 13.59
C LEU A 20 22.10 20.01 12.27
N LEU A 21 21.65 20.98 11.48
CA LEU A 21 22.14 21.26 10.13
C LEU A 21 22.89 22.60 10.04
N GLY A 22 22.85 23.39 11.11
CA GLY A 22 23.39 24.77 11.15
C GLY A 22 22.38 25.81 10.69
N PRO A 23 22.74 27.10 10.74
CA PRO A 23 21.84 28.19 10.39
C PRO A 23 21.40 28.11 8.93
N PRO A 24 20.11 28.43 8.64
CA PRO A 24 19.61 28.39 7.27
C PRO A 24 20.27 29.42 6.39
N SER A 25 20.41 29.10 5.12
CA SER A 25 20.86 30.04 4.10
C SER A 25 19.68 30.77 3.47
N GLY A 26 19.83 32.09 3.26
CA GLY A 26 18.85 32.93 2.58
C GLY A 26 17.99 33.75 3.53
N GLY A 27 18.07 35.08 3.41
CA GLY A 27 17.30 36.06 4.18
C GLY A 27 15.88 36.29 3.67
N GLY A 28 15.17 35.26 3.22
CA GLY A 28 13.85 35.33 2.62
C GLY A 28 12.74 34.68 3.45
N ARG A 29 11.51 34.73 2.95
CA ARG A 29 10.31 34.12 3.57
C ARG A 29 10.37 32.58 3.72
N SER A 30 11.37 31.91 3.14
CA SER A 30 11.54 30.46 3.15
C SER A 30 12.99 30.09 3.45
N PRO A 31 13.36 29.92 4.74
CA PRO A 31 14.68 29.46 5.13
C PRO A 31 14.94 28.05 4.60
N MET A 32 16.19 27.81 4.15
CA MET A 32 16.62 26.55 3.55
C MET A 32 17.87 26.03 4.25
N TRP A 33 17.95 24.72 4.45
CA TRP A 33 19.04 24.03 5.14
C TRP A 33 19.82 23.07 4.22
N PRO A 34 21.07 22.72 4.58
CA PRO A 34 21.80 21.66 3.87
C PRO A 34 21.10 20.30 4.04
N CYS A 35 21.30 19.43 3.05
CA CYS A 35 20.72 18.07 3.11
C CYS A 35 21.53 17.20 4.09
N PRO A 36 20.87 16.49 5.02
CA PRO A 36 21.55 15.58 5.95
C PRO A 36 21.98 14.26 5.30
N SER A 37 21.47 13.92 4.11
CA SER A 37 21.77 12.64 3.46
C SER A 37 23.19 12.59 2.94
N ALA A 38 23.97 11.60 3.38
CA ALA A 38 25.35 11.36 2.94
C ALA A 38 25.43 11.02 1.42
N GLN A 39 24.32 10.60 0.82
CA GLN A 39 24.25 10.25 -0.60
C GLN A 39 23.96 11.46 -1.50
N HIS A 40 23.69 12.62 -0.91
CA HIS A 40 23.39 13.82 -1.66
C HIS A 40 24.64 14.73 -1.80
N ALA A 41 25.32 14.63 -2.93
CA ALA A 41 26.38 15.60 -3.28
C ALA A 41 25.74 16.98 -3.50
N GLN A 42 25.94 17.91 -2.57
CA GLN A 42 25.44 19.29 -2.67
C GLN A 42 26.32 20.08 -3.65
N THR A 43 25.95 20.09 -4.93
CA THR A 43 26.67 20.83 -5.99
C THR A 43 26.14 22.23 -6.21
N GLY A 44 25.00 22.60 -5.60
CA GLY A 44 24.33 23.89 -5.77
C GLY A 44 24.72 24.93 -4.69
N ARG A 45 24.61 26.23 -5.04
CA ARG A 45 24.84 27.35 -4.11
C ARG A 45 23.71 27.49 -3.07
N THR A 46 22.52 26.97 -3.36
CA THR A 46 21.35 27.09 -2.49
C THR A 46 21.10 25.76 -1.78
N PRO A 47 21.01 25.74 -0.44
CA PRO A 47 20.66 24.54 0.30
C PRO A 47 19.30 23.98 -0.12
N PRO A 48 19.17 22.65 -0.24
CA PRO A 48 17.99 22.06 -0.87
C PRO A 48 16.87 21.66 0.10
N VAL A 49 17.02 21.83 1.42
CA VAL A 49 16.03 21.37 2.40
C VAL A 49 15.09 22.49 2.79
N SER A 50 13.79 22.25 2.66
CA SER A 50 12.72 23.11 3.18
C SER A 50 11.95 22.43 4.31
N ILE A 51 11.41 23.26 5.22
CA ILE A 51 10.50 22.83 6.29
C ILE A 51 9.13 23.45 6.04
N PHE A 52 8.09 22.63 6.12
CA PHE A 52 6.71 23.02 5.88
C PHE A 52 5.75 22.31 6.85
N THR A 53 4.56 22.87 7.02
CA THR A 53 3.48 22.22 7.77
C THR A 53 2.56 21.51 6.78
N SER A 54 2.32 20.23 7.01
CA SER A 54 1.41 19.41 6.21
C SER A 54 -0.04 19.86 6.40
N ARG A 55 -0.96 19.41 5.53
CA ARG A 55 -2.39 19.68 5.68
C ARG A 55 -3.00 19.14 6.98
N ARG A 56 -2.30 18.23 7.66
CA ARG A 56 -2.69 17.66 8.97
C ARG A 56 -2.11 18.42 10.15
N GLY A 57 -1.42 19.55 9.92
CA GLY A 57 -0.78 20.35 10.97
C GLY A 57 0.59 19.85 11.42
N GLU A 58 1.11 18.76 10.86
CA GLU A 58 2.38 18.16 11.24
C GLU A 58 3.54 18.88 10.54
N GLN A 59 4.59 19.25 11.27
CA GLN A 59 5.81 19.81 10.69
C GLN A 59 6.63 18.72 10.00
N ARG A 60 7.08 19.01 8.77
CA ARG A 60 7.85 18.07 7.95
C ARG A 60 8.97 18.80 7.21
N TRP A 61 10.03 18.07 6.93
CA TRP A 61 11.12 18.55 6.08
C TRP A 61 11.18 17.77 4.78
N ARG A 62 11.76 18.37 3.74
CA ARG A 62 12.01 17.71 2.46
C ARG A 62 13.23 18.31 1.77
N CYS A 63 14.11 17.46 1.24
CA CYS A 63 15.16 17.81 0.33
C CYS A 63 14.63 17.85 -1.11
N HIS A 64 14.76 18.98 -1.80
CA HIS A 64 14.33 19.13 -3.19
C HIS A 64 15.32 18.49 -4.20
N GLY A 65 16.54 18.15 -3.77
CA GLY A 65 17.56 17.52 -4.60
C GLY A 65 17.42 16.00 -4.67
N CYS A 66 17.44 15.32 -3.52
CA CYS A 66 17.36 13.86 -3.48
C CYS A 66 15.97 13.31 -3.17
N GLY A 67 15.00 14.18 -2.77
CA GLY A 67 13.64 13.77 -2.42
C GLY A 67 13.49 13.23 -0.99
N ASP A 68 14.57 13.09 -0.24
CA ASP A 68 14.56 12.65 1.16
C ASP A 68 13.78 13.63 2.04
N GLY A 69 13.17 13.13 3.12
CA GLY A 69 12.34 13.96 3.98
C GLY A 69 11.57 13.16 5.02
N GLY A 70 10.86 13.87 5.90
CA GLY A 70 10.09 13.22 6.96
C GLY A 70 9.67 14.16 8.07
N THR A 71 9.59 13.62 9.29
CA THR A 71 9.27 14.30 10.55
C THR A 71 10.55 14.71 11.30
N ALA A 72 10.43 15.21 12.52
CA ALA A 72 11.57 15.48 13.40
C ALA A 72 12.37 14.20 13.72
N ILE A 73 11.70 13.06 13.86
CA ILE A 73 12.36 11.77 14.09
C ILE A 73 13.26 11.41 12.91
N ASP A 74 12.73 11.54 11.69
CA ASP A 74 13.47 11.23 10.46
C ASP A 74 14.68 12.17 10.28
N LEU A 75 14.58 13.46 10.68
CA LEU A 75 15.69 14.39 10.63
C LEU A 75 16.82 13.98 11.59
N VAL A 76 16.47 13.60 12.83
CA VAL A 76 17.46 13.13 13.80
C VAL A 76 18.15 11.87 13.28
N LEU A 77 17.41 10.91 12.73
CA LEU A 77 17.97 9.68 12.15
C LEU A 77 18.90 9.98 10.98
N ALA A 78 18.51 10.90 10.08
CA ALA A 78 19.32 11.28 8.93
C ALA A 78 20.66 11.92 9.31
N VAL A 79 20.70 12.69 10.42
CA VAL A 79 21.92 13.40 10.88
C VAL A 79 22.76 12.55 11.83
N ARG A 80 22.12 11.85 12.76
CA ARG A 80 22.82 11.16 13.88
C ARG A 80 22.90 9.65 13.71
N GLY A 81 22.09 9.09 12.80
CA GLY A 81 21.92 7.65 12.71
C GLY A 81 21.20 7.05 13.92
N GLY A 82 21.38 5.76 14.16
CA GLY A 82 20.78 5.05 15.28
C GLY A 82 19.37 4.49 14.96
N THR A 83 18.62 4.19 16.02
CA THR A 83 17.27 3.63 15.91
C THR A 83 16.18 4.71 16.10
N PRO A 84 14.93 4.47 15.66
CA PRO A 84 13.82 5.38 15.95
C PRO A 84 13.62 5.66 17.44
N ARG A 85 13.97 4.70 18.31
CA ARG A 85 13.92 4.88 19.77
C ARG A 85 14.97 5.91 20.23
N ASP A 86 16.20 5.83 19.70
CA ASP A 86 17.26 6.78 20.02
C ASP A 86 16.89 8.20 19.59
N ALA A 87 16.30 8.34 18.41
CA ALA A 87 15.82 9.62 17.92
C ALA A 87 14.69 10.19 18.78
N MET A 88 13.74 9.35 19.22
CA MET A 88 12.68 9.79 20.14
C MET A 88 13.22 10.16 21.50
N THR A 89 14.21 9.43 22.06
CA THR A 89 14.88 9.79 23.32
C THR A 89 15.57 11.14 23.19
N TYR A 90 16.32 11.37 22.13
CA TYR A 90 16.97 12.65 21.87
C TYR A 90 15.97 13.82 21.79
N LEU A 91 14.85 13.64 21.11
CA LEU A 91 13.80 14.65 21.00
C LEU A 91 13.10 14.91 22.35
N ALA A 92 12.88 13.86 23.14
CA ALA A 92 12.26 13.93 24.45
C ALA A 92 13.14 14.71 25.44
N ASP A 93 14.43 14.42 25.50
CA ASP A 93 15.41 15.14 26.33
C ASP A 93 15.44 16.63 25.98
N ARG A 94 15.40 16.93 24.68
CA ARG A 94 15.42 18.30 24.17
C ARG A 94 14.14 19.08 24.47
N SER A 95 12.97 18.43 24.36
CA SER A 95 11.66 19.07 24.58
C SER A 95 11.21 19.05 26.05
N GLY A 96 12.02 18.50 26.96
CA GLY A 96 11.65 18.29 28.36
C GLY A 96 10.54 17.26 28.55
N HIS A 97 10.24 16.47 27.55
CA HIS A 97 9.29 15.38 27.62
C HIS A 97 9.90 14.21 28.40
N ARG A 98 9.27 13.84 29.53
CA ARG A 98 9.72 12.69 30.32
C ARG A 98 9.21 11.40 29.70
N GLU A 99 10.09 10.38 29.68
CA GLU A 99 9.66 9.00 29.35
C GLU A 99 8.60 8.55 30.36
N GLN A 100 7.47 8.06 29.84
CA GLN A 100 6.44 7.51 30.71
C GLN A 100 6.85 6.11 31.17
N PRO A 101 6.57 5.74 32.44
CA PRO A 101 6.83 4.39 32.93
C PRO A 101 6.22 3.33 32.00
N ASP A 102 6.90 2.18 31.86
CA ASP A 102 6.48 1.09 30.94
C ASP A 102 5.09 0.51 31.26
N ASP A 103 4.57 0.72 32.47
CA ASP A 103 3.26 0.30 32.95
C ASP A 103 2.16 1.40 32.82
N TRP A 104 2.51 2.61 32.41
CA TRP A 104 1.53 3.63 32.12
C TRP A 104 0.92 3.41 30.74
N HIS A 105 -0.24 2.79 30.70
CA HIS A 105 -1.11 2.81 29.53
C HIS A 105 -2.10 3.97 29.73
N PRO A 106 -2.03 5.06 28.90
CA PRO A 106 -3.16 5.98 28.87
C PRO A 106 -4.39 5.14 28.61
N PRO A 107 -5.53 5.44 29.29
CA PRO A 107 -6.76 4.76 28.94
C PRO A 107 -6.91 4.94 27.43
N ARG A 108 -6.68 3.87 26.67
CA ARG A 108 -7.00 3.85 25.27
C ARG A 108 -8.47 4.23 25.23
N ARG A 109 -8.78 5.49 24.91
CA ARG A 109 -10.06 5.76 24.28
C ARG A 109 -10.04 4.79 23.12
N ALA A 110 -10.77 3.69 23.28
CA ALA A 110 -11.04 2.80 22.18
C ALA A 110 -11.54 3.73 21.10
N ALA A 111 -10.69 3.96 20.07
CA ALA A 111 -11.19 4.58 18.88
C ALA A 111 -12.40 3.71 18.54
N PRO A 112 -13.61 4.28 18.39
CA PRO A 112 -14.77 3.49 18.06
C PRO A 112 -14.32 2.60 16.90
N PRO A 113 -14.63 1.28 16.92
CA PRO A 113 -14.19 0.38 15.90
C PRO A 113 -14.50 1.09 14.57
N ARG A 114 -13.46 1.42 13.81
CA ARG A 114 -13.65 2.03 12.50
C ARG A 114 -14.33 0.96 11.67
N THR A 115 -15.66 0.92 11.76
CA THR A 115 -16.45 0.22 10.77
C THR A 115 -15.99 0.79 9.45
N LEU A 116 -15.55 -0.09 8.54
CA LEU A 116 -15.36 0.32 7.15
C LEU A 116 -16.62 1.07 6.78
N PRO A 117 -16.54 2.35 6.36
CA PRO A 117 -17.71 2.97 5.75
C PRO A 117 -18.17 1.99 4.69
N PRO A 118 -19.47 1.70 4.58
CA PRO A 118 -19.96 0.81 3.55
C PRO A 118 -19.34 1.28 2.25
N ALA A 119 -18.75 0.35 1.48
CA ALA A 119 -18.19 0.66 0.18
C ALA A 119 -19.31 1.35 -0.61
N GLY A 120 -19.21 2.65 -0.75
CA GLY A 120 -20.26 3.51 -1.30
C GLY A 120 -19.71 4.20 -2.53
N CYS A 121 -20.44 4.08 -3.63
CA CYS A 121 -20.21 4.85 -4.83
C CYS A 121 -21.39 5.78 -5.04
N ARG A 122 -21.12 7.09 -5.24
CA ARG A 122 -22.16 8.10 -5.47
C ARG A 122 -22.85 7.91 -6.83
N ASP A 123 -22.10 7.43 -7.83
CA ASP A 123 -22.60 7.14 -9.18
C ASP A 123 -22.24 5.71 -9.58
N PRO A 124 -22.92 4.69 -9.01
CA PRO A 124 -22.60 3.29 -9.26
C PRO A 124 -22.89 2.88 -10.72
N GLU A 125 -23.89 3.46 -11.36
CA GLU A 125 -24.20 3.19 -12.77
C GLU A 125 -23.16 3.80 -13.71
N GLY A 126 -22.75 5.04 -13.47
CA GLY A 126 -21.68 5.69 -14.22
C GLY A 126 -20.36 4.95 -14.06
N LEU A 127 -20.04 4.51 -12.83
CA LEU A 127 -18.84 3.72 -12.57
C LEU A 127 -18.89 2.35 -13.26
N ALA A 128 -20.03 1.68 -13.25
CA ALA A 128 -20.21 0.39 -13.92
C ALA A 128 -20.02 0.53 -15.44
N ARG A 129 -20.69 1.50 -16.07
CA ARG A 129 -20.50 1.79 -17.51
C ARG A 129 -19.04 2.11 -17.84
N TYR A 130 -18.38 2.96 -17.04
CA TYR A 130 -16.97 3.28 -17.23
C TYR A 130 -16.08 2.03 -17.18
N ILE A 131 -16.30 1.13 -16.22
CA ILE A 131 -15.56 -0.14 -16.12
C ILE A 131 -15.81 -1.01 -17.35
N ASP A 132 -17.05 -1.15 -17.81
CA ASP A 132 -17.39 -1.98 -18.97
C ASP A 132 -16.78 -1.43 -20.27
N ASP A 133 -16.84 -0.11 -20.46
CA ASP A 133 -16.23 0.57 -21.60
C ASP A 133 -14.70 0.36 -21.60
N CYS A 134 -14.05 0.47 -20.43
CA CYS A 134 -12.62 0.22 -20.29
C CYS A 134 -12.27 -1.25 -20.51
N ALA A 135 -13.06 -2.19 -19.99
CA ALA A 135 -12.87 -3.64 -20.20
C ALA A 135 -12.96 -4.00 -21.69
N THR A 136 -13.94 -3.47 -22.40
CA THR A 136 -14.07 -3.64 -23.85
C THR A 136 -12.88 -3.02 -24.59
N ARG A 137 -12.45 -1.83 -24.19
CA ARG A 137 -11.36 -1.07 -24.83
C ARG A 137 -10.01 -1.76 -24.69
N LEU A 138 -9.78 -2.51 -23.63
CA LEU A 138 -8.53 -3.27 -23.44
C LEU A 138 -8.23 -4.16 -24.66
N TRP A 139 -9.27 -4.67 -25.33
CA TRP A 139 -9.16 -5.60 -26.46
C TRP A 139 -9.25 -4.90 -27.82
N THR A 140 -9.21 -3.58 -27.87
CA THR A 140 -9.19 -2.79 -29.10
C THR A 140 -7.76 -2.29 -29.38
N PRO A 141 -7.47 -1.80 -30.61
CA PRO A 141 -6.17 -1.19 -30.91
C PRO A 141 -5.78 -0.06 -29.95
N GLY A 142 -6.74 0.71 -29.42
CA GLY A 142 -6.48 1.77 -28.44
C GLY A 142 -5.97 1.26 -27.09
N GLY A 143 -6.38 0.07 -26.67
CA GLY A 143 -5.96 -0.57 -25.41
C GLY A 143 -4.69 -1.42 -25.53
N GLN A 144 -4.17 -1.65 -26.74
CA GLN A 144 -3.13 -2.63 -27.01
C GLN A 144 -1.85 -2.46 -26.17
N ALA A 145 -1.45 -1.24 -25.84
CA ALA A 145 -0.27 -1.00 -25.02
C ALA A 145 -0.46 -1.55 -23.58
N MET A 146 -1.65 -1.35 -23.00
CA MET A 146 -2.00 -1.85 -21.66
C MET A 146 -2.24 -3.36 -21.67
N GLN A 147 -2.89 -3.87 -22.72
CA GLN A 147 -3.04 -5.30 -22.94
C GLN A 147 -1.67 -5.99 -22.95
N ARG A 148 -0.73 -5.53 -23.80
CA ARG A 148 0.64 -6.10 -23.86
C ARG A 148 1.36 -6.02 -22.53
N TRP A 149 1.18 -4.94 -21.77
CA TRP A 149 1.77 -4.85 -20.43
C TRP A 149 1.20 -5.93 -19.51
N LEU A 150 -0.12 -6.15 -19.50
CA LEU A 150 -0.76 -7.17 -18.67
C LEU A 150 -0.35 -8.60 -19.10
N THR A 151 -0.40 -8.90 -20.41
CA THR A 151 -0.17 -10.26 -20.91
C THR A 151 1.31 -10.60 -21.04
N ASN A 152 2.14 -9.70 -21.58
CA ASN A 152 3.54 -10.00 -21.86
C ASN A 152 4.46 -9.60 -20.71
N SER A 153 4.24 -8.41 -20.09
CA SER A 153 5.12 -7.96 -19.02
C SER A 153 4.71 -8.54 -17.65
N ARG A 154 3.42 -8.84 -17.44
CA ARG A 154 2.90 -9.43 -16.21
C ARG A 154 2.49 -10.89 -16.33
N GLY A 155 2.44 -11.44 -17.54
CA GLY A 155 2.11 -12.84 -17.77
C GLY A 155 0.67 -13.22 -17.44
N LEU A 156 -0.23 -12.24 -17.27
CA LEU A 156 -1.61 -12.51 -16.85
C LEU A 156 -2.44 -13.11 -18.00
N PRO A 157 -3.14 -14.24 -17.79
CA PRO A 157 -3.97 -14.88 -18.81
C PRO A 157 -5.14 -14.01 -19.25
N HIS A 158 -5.50 -14.09 -20.54
CA HIS A 158 -6.60 -13.35 -21.14
C HIS A 158 -7.93 -13.56 -20.39
N ASP A 159 -8.28 -14.79 -20.13
CA ASP A 159 -9.54 -15.21 -19.50
C ASP A 159 -9.67 -14.68 -18.06
N VAL A 160 -8.57 -14.66 -17.29
CA VAL A 160 -8.52 -14.05 -15.95
C VAL A 160 -8.76 -12.55 -16.03
N LEU A 161 -8.19 -11.86 -17.03
CA LEU A 161 -8.41 -10.42 -17.22
C LEU A 161 -9.88 -10.12 -17.56
N VAL A 162 -10.50 -10.94 -18.42
CA VAL A 162 -11.91 -10.82 -18.79
C VAL A 162 -12.82 -11.07 -17.58
N GLU A 163 -12.60 -12.17 -16.84
CA GLU A 163 -13.41 -12.54 -15.66
C GLU A 163 -13.42 -11.41 -14.60
N ASN A 164 -12.29 -10.73 -14.46
CA ASN A 164 -12.12 -9.64 -13.48
C ASN A 164 -12.42 -8.25 -14.06
N ARG A 165 -12.95 -8.17 -15.29
CA ARG A 165 -13.32 -6.92 -15.98
C ARG A 165 -12.17 -5.89 -15.97
N ILE A 166 -10.93 -6.37 -16.11
CA ILE A 166 -9.75 -5.51 -16.20
C ILE A 166 -9.83 -4.69 -17.48
N GLY A 167 -9.58 -3.39 -17.39
CA GLY A 167 -9.82 -2.48 -18.50
C GLY A 167 -8.66 -1.56 -18.84
N ALA A 168 -8.80 -0.84 -19.95
CA ALA A 168 -7.87 0.20 -20.39
C ALA A 168 -8.57 1.56 -20.46
N ASP A 169 -8.13 2.50 -19.62
CA ASP A 169 -8.42 3.91 -19.81
C ASP A 169 -7.30 4.54 -20.64
N VAL A 170 -7.60 4.94 -21.86
CA VAL A 170 -6.61 5.50 -22.80
C VAL A 170 -6.47 7.02 -22.70
N GLY A 171 -7.09 7.64 -21.71
CA GLY A 171 -6.94 9.04 -21.37
C GLY A 171 -8.25 9.82 -21.29
N PRO A 172 -8.20 11.07 -20.77
CA PRO A 172 -9.37 11.83 -20.36
C PRO A 172 -10.32 12.26 -21.49
N HIS A 173 -9.84 12.22 -22.73
CA HIS A 173 -10.63 12.64 -23.90
C HIS A 173 -11.19 11.46 -24.71
N ALA A 174 -10.83 10.24 -24.33
CA ALA A 174 -11.14 9.06 -25.13
C ALA A 174 -12.49 8.42 -24.81
N GLN A 175 -13.03 8.67 -23.62
CA GLN A 175 -14.26 8.05 -23.15
C GLN A 175 -14.92 8.85 -22.01
N PRO A 176 -16.25 8.78 -21.87
CA PRO A 176 -16.94 9.27 -20.70
C PRO A 176 -16.44 8.62 -19.42
N ARG A 177 -16.37 9.37 -18.34
CA ARG A 177 -16.01 8.88 -17.02
C ARG A 177 -16.81 9.60 -15.94
N PRO A 178 -17.14 8.97 -14.81
CA PRO A 178 -17.81 9.66 -13.71
C PRO A 178 -16.93 10.77 -13.15
N ASP A 179 -17.56 11.84 -12.69
CA ASP A 179 -16.86 12.91 -11.99
C ASP A 179 -16.18 12.37 -10.73
N GLY A 180 -14.89 12.68 -10.59
CA GLY A 180 -14.07 12.16 -9.50
C GLY A 180 -13.15 11.01 -9.90
N MET A 181 -13.30 10.40 -11.09
CA MET A 181 -12.29 9.48 -11.61
C MET A 181 -11.02 10.22 -12.03
N PRO A 182 -9.82 9.62 -11.81
CA PRO A 182 -8.55 10.23 -12.23
C PRO A 182 -8.52 10.52 -13.73
N ARG A 183 -8.03 11.70 -14.11
CA ARG A 183 -7.90 12.13 -15.51
C ARG A 183 -6.52 11.70 -16.07
N ALA A 184 -6.31 10.40 -16.16
CA ALA A 184 -5.06 9.82 -16.65
C ALA A 184 -5.33 8.54 -17.44
N ALA A 185 -4.41 8.20 -18.34
CA ALA A 185 -4.40 6.88 -18.96
C ALA A 185 -3.84 5.84 -17.97
N GLY A 186 -4.42 4.64 -17.97
CA GLY A 186 -3.99 3.56 -17.08
C GLY A 186 -4.84 2.29 -17.20
N ILE A 187 -4.38 1.25 -16.55
CA ILE A 187 -5.12 0.00 -16.41
C ILE A 187 -6.18 0.21 -15.32
N VAL A 188 -7.42 -0.10 -15.64
CA VAL A 188 -8.55 -0.03 -14.71
C VAL A 188 -8.65 -1.35 -13.96
N LEU A 189 -8.52 -1.27 -12.63
CA LEU A 189 -8.61 -2.38 -11.69
C LEU A 189 -9.88 -2.17 -10.85
N PRO A 190 -10.99 -2.83 -11.18
CA PRO A 190 -12.25 -2.62 -10.48
C PRO A 190 -12.30 -3.39 -9.16
N ALA A 191 -13.00 -2.85 -8.15
CA ALA A 191 -13.50 -3.61 -7.02
C ALA A 191 -14.99 -3.83 -7.19
N ILE A 192 -15.39 -5.11 -7.20
CA ILE A 192 -16.77 -5.54 -7.40
C ILE A 192 -17.23 -6.29 -6.16
N GLU A 193 -18.32 -5.82 -5.55
CA GLU A 193 -18.97 -6.44 -4.41
C GLU A 193 -20.40 -6.82 -4.75
N ASN A 194 -20.76 -8.09 -4.50
CA ASN A 194 -22.10 -8.61 -4.79
C ASN A 194 -22.57 -8.35 -6.23
N GLY A 195 -21.65 -8.37 -7.21
CA GLY A 195 -21.92 -8.10 -8.61
C GLY A 195 -21.95 -6.62 -9.01
N HIS A 196 -21.85 -5.71 -8.06
CA HIS A 196 -21.86 -4.26 -8.29
C HIS A 196 -20.46 -3.66 -8.23
N ALA A 197 -20.16 -2.76 -9.14
CA ALA A 197 -18.92 -1.97 -9.11
C ALA A 197 -18.99 -0.93 -7.97
N VAL A 198 -18.09 -1.04 -7.00
CA VAL A 198 -18.05 -0.14 -5.84
C VAL A 198 -16.86 0.82 -5.90
N TYR A 199 -15.82 0.47 -6.66
CA TYR A 199 -14.58 1.22 -6.77
C TYR A 199 -13.82 0.85 -8.04
N ALA A 200 -12.96 1.73 -8.52
CA ALA A 200 -11.99 1.42 -9.56
C ALA A 200 -10.69 2.19 -9.32
N GLN A 201 -9.59 1.49 -9.32
CA GLN A 201 -8.25 2.07 -9.21
C GLN A 201 -7.60 2.07 -10.60
N LEU A 202 -6.88 3.15 -10.95
CA LEU A 202 -6.06 3.17 -12.16
C LEU A 202 -4.62 2.85 -11.81
N ARG A 203 -4.05 1.86 -12.48
CA ARG A 203 -2.62 1.58 -12.43
C ARG A 203 -1.93 2.15 -13.67
N VAL A 204 -0.96 3.01 -13.44
CA VAL A 204 -0.08 3.53 -14.51
C VAL A 204 1.02 2.49 -14.77
N PRO A 205 1.11 1.89 -15.98
CA PRO A 205 2.10 0.83 -16.28
C PRO A 205 3.55 1.28 -16.09
N HIS A 206 3.87 2.49 -16.54
CA HIS A 206 5.21 3.09 -16.47
C HIS A 206 5.13 4.47 -15.81
N PRO A 207 4.97 4.53 -14.47
CA PRO A 207 4.88 5.81 -13.78
C PRO A 207 6.24 6.52 -13.83
N ARG A 208 6.21 7.85 -13.94
CA ARG A 208 7.40 8.66 -13.67
C ARG A 208 7.76 8.55 -12.19
N ALA A 209 9.03 8.71 -11.86
CA ALA A 209 9.52 8.58 -10.48
C ALA A 209 8.82 9.53 -9.48
N ASP A 210 8.33 10.67 -9.96
CA ASP A 210 7.61 11.70 -9.18
C ASP A 210 6.09 11.49 -9.11
N ARG A 211 5.55 10.43 -9.73
CA ARG A 211 4.10 10.18 -9.80
C ARG A 211 3.71 8.86 -9.15
N PRO A 212 2.55 8.82 -8.47
CA PRO A 212 2.06 7.59 -7.88
C PRO A 212 1.77 6.54 -8.97
N ARG A 213 2.11 5.30 -8.66
CA ARG A 213 1.84 4.13 -9.50
C ARG A 213 0.35 3.83 -9.60
N TYR A 214 -0.39 4.09 -8.54
CA TYR A 214 -1.84 3.89 -8.44
C TYR A 214 -2.54 5.23 -8.24
N LEU A 215 -3.60 5.46 -8.99
CA LEU A 215 -4.45 6.63 -8.90
C LEU A 215 -5.84 6.19 -8.45
N ASN A 216 -6.34 6.84 -7.42
CA ASN A 216 -7.62 6.53 -6.80
C ASN A 216 -8.68 7.54 -7.21
N PRO A 217 -9.96 7.15 -7.30
CA PRO A 217 -11.05 8.11 -7.41
C PRO A 217 -11.10 9.03 -6.18
N THR A 218 -11.76 10.16 -6.32
CA THR A 218 -12.02 11.03 -5.18
C THR A 218 -12.95 10.33 -4.18
N ALA A 219 -12.84 10.68 -2.89
CA ALA A 219 -13.71 10.13 -1.86
C ALA A 219 -15.19 10.48 -2.10
N ASP A 220 -15.46 11.58 -2.81
CA ASP A 220 -16.82 12.00 -3.17
C ASP A 220 -17.45 11.08 -4.23
N LEU A 221 -16.65 10.48 -5.12
CA LEU A 221 -17.16 9.49 -6.08
C LEU A 221 -17.31 8.14 -5.42
N ALA A 222 -16.23 7.63 -4.82
CA ALA A 222 -16.21 6.28 -4.24
C ALA A 222 -15.26 6.19 -3.05
N THR A 223 -15.74 5.59 -1.97
CA THR A 223 -14.92 5.29 -0.80
C THR A 223 -14.06 4.06 -1.08
N ASN A 224 -12.75 4.13 -0.78
CA ASN A 224 -11.85 2.99 -0.93
C ASN A 224 -12.34 1.82 -0.05
N PRO A 225 -12.74 0.66 -0.65
CA PRO A 225 -13.25 -0.49 0.09
C PRO A 225 -12.16 -1.22 0.87
N ARG A 226 -10.89 -0.83 0.70
CA ARG A 226 -9.68 -1.44 1.24
C ARG A 226 -9.38 -2.87 0.79
N LEU A 227 -10.37 -3.58 0.29
CA LEU A 227 -10.27 -4.92 -0.25
C LEU A 227 -10.82 -4.93 -1.67
N ALA A 228 -10.10 -5.55 -2.60
CA ALA A 228 -10.60 -5.85 -3.93
C ALA A 228 -10.46 -7.34 -4.20
N ARG A 229 -11.55 -7.97 -4.68
CA ARG A 229 -11.59 -9.41 -4.96
C ARG A 229 -11.13 -9.67 -6.38
N ALA A 230 -10.29 -10.70 -6.55
CA ALA A 230 -9.99 -11.30 -7.84
C ALA A 230 -10.58 -12.72 -7.88
N ARG A 231 -11.19 -13.05 -9.02
CA ARG A 231 -11.86 -14.33 -9.25
C ARG A 231 -11.08 -15.15 -10.24
N PRO A 232 -10.84 -16.43 -9.97
CA PRO A 232 -10.39 -17.36 -11.00
C PRO A 232 -11.51 -17.65 -11.99
N VAL A 233 -11.17 -18.01 -13.22
CA VAL A 233 -12.14 -18.52 -14.21
C VAL A 233 -12.79 -19.80 -13.70
N GLU A 234 -11.99 -20.67 -13.09
CA GLU A 234 -12.43 -21.88 -12.40
C GLU A 234 -11.81 -21.92 -11.01
N THR A 235 -12.66 -22.03 -9.98
CA THR A 235 -12.18 -22.18 -8.60
C THR A 235 -11.71 -23.62 -8.37
N ARG A 236 -10.44 -23.82 -8.13
CA ARG A 236 -9.82 -25.15 -7.92
C ARG A 236 -9.41 -25.42 -6.49
N HIS A 237 -9.37 -24.38 -5.65
CA HIS A 237 -8.84 -24.44 -4.30
C HIS A 237 -9.82 -23.81 -3.31
N PRO A 238 -9.93 -24.37 -2.08
CA PRO A 238 -10.84 -23.84 -1.06
C PRO A 238 -10.32 -22.55 -0.42
N GLU A 239 -9.01 -22.30 -0.45
CA GLU A 239 -8.36 -21.16 0.18
C GLU A 239 -8.65 -19.86 -0.57
N VAL A 240 -8.55 -18.75 0.17
CA VAL A 240 -8.51 -17.40 -0.37
C VAL A 240 -7.12 -16.81 -0.15
N VAL A 241 -6.48 -16.39 -1.23
CA VAL A 241 -5.15 -15.77 -1.18
C VAL A 241 -5.31 -14.27 -0.93
N VAL A 242 -4.62 -13.75 0.09
CA VAL A 242 -4.61 -12.33 0.45
C VAL A 242 -3.27 -11.73 0.02
N THR A 243 -3.32 -10.71 -0.84
CA THR A 243 -2.14 -10.07 -1.45
C THR A 243 -2.09 -8.58 -1.16
N GLU A 244 -0.94 -7.94 -1.37
CA GLU A 244 -0.80 -6.48 -1.24
C GLU A 244 -1.44 -5.71 -2.39
N GLY A 245 -1.36 -6.27 -3.60
CA GLY A 245 -1.76 -5.59 -4.82
C GLY A 245 -2.75 -6.38 -5.68
N ALA A 246 -3.49 -5.65 -6.52
CA ALA A 246 -4.46 -6.27 -7.43
C ALA A 246 -3.80 -7.15 -8.50
N ILE A 247 -2.57 -6.84 -8.93
CA ILE A 247 -1.83 -7.66 -9.91
C ILE A 247 -1.49 -9.02 -9.31
N ASP A 248 -1.09 -9.05 -8.04
CA ASP A 248 -0.79 -10.29 -7.32
C ASP A 248 -2.05 -11.11 -7.06
N ALA A 249 -3.17 -10.46 -6.74
CA ALA A 249 -4.46 -11.12 -6.63
C ALA A 249 -4.89 -11.77 -7.97
N LEU A 250 -4.64 -11.10 -9.11
CA LEU A 250 -4.89 -11.68 -10.44
C LEU A 250 -3.94 -12.85 -10.73
N SER A 251 -2.69 -12.80 -10.23
CA SER A 251 -1.74 -13.91 -10.35
C SER A 251 -2.19 -15.14 -9.57
N ALA A 252 -2.75 -14.96 -8.36
CA ALA A 252 -3.38 -16.04 -7.61
C ALA A 252 -4.62 -16.59 -8.32
N ALA A 253 -5.44 -15.70 -8.92
CA ALA A 253 -6.61 -16.09 -9.70
C ALA A 253 -6.21 -16.92 -10.94
N ALA A 254 -5.07 -16.64 -11.57
CA ALA A 254 -4.54 -17.44 -12.68
C ALA A 254 -4.19 -18.87 -12.27
N ALA A 255 -3.84 -19.11 -10.99
CA ALA A 255 -3.64 -20.46 -10.45
C ALA A 255 -4.92 -21.15 -9.95
N GLY A 256 -6.10 -20.54 -10.11
CA GLY A 256 -7.38 -21.11 -9.68
C GLY A 256 -7.80 -20.78 -8.25
N TYR A 257 -7.12 -19.84 -7.59
CA TYR A 257 -7.50 -19.36 -6.26
C TYR A 257 -8.45 -18.16 -6.33
N ARG A 258 -9.43 -18.11 -5.45
CA ARG A 258 -10.04 -16.82 -5.10
C ARG A 258 -8.99 -15.97 -4.40
N ALA A 259 -8.93 -14.68 -4.71
CA ALA A 259 -7.96 -13.80 -4.09
C ALA A 259 -8.57 -12.46 -3.65
N VAL A 260 -7.90 -11.82 -2.71
CA VAL A 260 -8.25 -10.50 -2.18
C VAL A 260 -7.00 -9.64 -2.12
N ALA A 261 -6.98 -8.53 -2.84
CA ALA A 261 -5.95 -7.51 -2.72
C ALA A 261 -6.30 -6.53 -1.59
N VAL A 262 -5.31 -6.18 -0.77
CA VAL A 262 -5.43 -5.13 0.25
C VAL A 262 -5.08 -3.80 -0.38
N LEU A 263 -6.08 -2.97 -0.66
CA LEU A 263 -5.93 -1.65 -1.30
C LEU A 263 -5.52 -0.54 -0.30
N SER A 264 -4.93 -0.89 0.82
CA SER A 264 -4.55 0.04 1.89
C SER A 264 -3.03 0.06 2.04
N ALA A 265 -2.47 1.26 2.23
CA ALA A 265 -1.06 1.41 2.59
C ALA A 265 -0.74 0.94 4.03
N THR A 266 -1.76 0.54 4.82
CA THR A 266 -1.61 0.14 6.23
C THR A 266 -2.08 -1.32 6.37
N TYR A 267 -1.17 -2.26 6.17
CA TYR A 267 -1.39 -3.71 6.25
C TYR A 267 -1.73 -4.14 7.65
N GLY A 268 -2.24 -3.79 8.50
CA GLY A 268 -2.53 -4.18 9.88
C GLY A 268 -3.75 -3.46 10.40
N ASP A 269 -4.61 -3.06 9.48
CA ASP A 269 -5.85 -2.39 9.81
C ASP A 269 -6.83 -3.41 10.39
N GLU A 270 -7.31 -3.13 11.59
CA GLU A 270 -8.34 -3.90 12.29
C GLU A 270 -9.58 -4.15 11.42
N ALA A 271 -9.93 -3.18 10.59
CA ALA A 271 -11.07 -3.28 9.70
C ALA A 271 -10.83 -4.27 8.55
N VAL A 272 -9.61 -4.34 8.02
CA VAL A 272 -9.20 -5.35 7.02
C VAL A 272 -9.26 -6.74 7.63
N ALA A 273 -8.66 -6.95 8.80
CA ALA A 273 -8.72 -8.23 9.50
C ALA A 273 -10.16 -8.65 9.84
N THR A 274 -11.01 -7.70 10.28
CA THR A 274 -12.42 -7.97 10.57
C THR A 274 -13.20 -8.36 9.32
N ALA A 275 -12.90 -7.77 8.16
CA ALA A 275 -13.56 -8.11 6.90
C ALA A 275 -13.09 -9.48 6.38
N LEU A 276 -11.80 -9.78 6.47
CA LEU A 276 -11.22 -11.06 6.07
C LEU A 276 -11.69 -12.22 6.96
N ALA A 277 -11.76 -12.02 8.27
CA ALA A 277 -12.25 -13.04 9.21
C ALA A 277 -13.71 -13.45 9.02
N LYS A 278 -14.50 -12.67 8.25
CA LYS A 278 -15.87 -13.05 7.86
C LYS A 278 -15.93 -13.98 6.67
N LEU A 279 -14.83 -14.18 5.97
CA LEU A 279 -14.80 -15.10 4.84
C LEU A 279 -14.87 -16.55 5.35
N PRO A 280 -15.75 -17.41 4.78
CA PRO A 280 -15.91 -18.78 5.25
C PRO A 280 -14.81 -19.73 4.70
N HIS A 281 -13.65 -19.22 4.39
CA HIS A 281 -12.58 -19.93 3.70
C HIS A 281 -11.26 -19.79 4.45
N PRO A 282 -10.38 -20.81 4.43
CA PRO A 282 -9.03 -20.66 4.91
C PRO A 282 -8.30 -19.53 4.17
N LEU A 283 -7.49 -18.75 4.89
CA LEU A 283 -6.76 -17.63 4.33
C LEU A 283 -5.28 -17.96 4.16
N VAL A 284 -4.72 -17.57 3.03
CA VAL A 284 -3.29 -17.63 2.74
C VAL A 284 -2.79 -16.21 2.49
N ILE A 285 -1.93 -15.68 3.34
CA ILE A 285 -1.31 -14.37 3.16
C ILE A 285 -0.08 -14.55 2.27
N ALA A 286 -0.05 -13.88 1.13
CA ALA A 286 1.04 -13.88 0.16
C ALA A 286 1.42 -12.42 -0.16
N PHE A 287 2.11 -11.78 0.78
CA PHE A 287 2.62 -10.41 0.63
C PHE A 287 4.02 -10.43 0.02
N ASP A 288 4.50 -9.27 -0.41
CA ASP A 288 5.79 -9.11 -1.04
C ASP A 288 6.93 -9.60 -0.13
N ALA A 289 7.97 -10.21 -0.71
CA ALA A 289 9.11 -10.72 0.04
C ALA A 289 10.13 -9.61 0.33
N ASP A 290 9.66 -8.51 0.94
CA ASP A 290 10.47 -7.43 1.47
C ASP A 290 10.15 -7.19 2.96
N ASP A 291 10.94 -6.35 3.63
CA ASP A 291 10.77 -6.08 5.07
C ASP A 291 9.37 -5.54 5.40
N ALA A 292 8.78 -4.75 4.51
CA ALA A 292 7.46 -4.16 4.71
C ALA A 292 6.36 -5.23 4.57
N GLY A 293 6.46 -6.09 3.55
CA GLY A 293 5.53 -7.20 3.32
C GLY A 293 5.60 -8.24 4.43
N HIS A 294 6.80 -8.62 4.88
CA HIS A 294 6.97 -9.52 6.03
C HIS A 294 6.35 -8.94 7.30
N ALA A 295 6.65 -7.68 7.64
CA ALA A 295 6.06 -7.01 8.78
C ALA A 295 4.53 -6.87 8.66
N GLY A 296 4.02 -6.63 7.44
CA GLY A 296 2.60 -6.58 7.11
C GLY A 296 1.91 -7.93 7.33
N SER A 297 2.50 -9.01 6.80
CA SER A 297 2.02 -10.39 6.94
C SER A 297 1.89 -10.79 8.41
N HIS A 298 2.93 -10.54 9.21
CA HIS A 298 2.91 -10.84 10.64
C HIS A 298 1.84 -10.07 11.40
N ARG A 299 1.69 -8.77 11.13
CA ARG A 299 0.64 -7.96 11.77
C ARG A 299 -0.76 -8.46 11.41
N LEU A 300 -1.00 -8.72 10.13
CA LEU A 300 -2.30 -9.21 9.68
C LEU A 300 -2.60 -10.61 10.23
N ALA A 301 -1.61 -11.51 10.24
CA ALA A 301 -1.75 -12.83 10.83
C ALA A 301 -2.14 -12.76 12.30
N SER A 302 -1.44 -11.97 13.12
CA SER A 302 -1.76 -11.79 14.54
C SER A 302 -3.17 -11.23 14.76
N LEU A 303 -3.63 -10.30 13.92
CA LEU A 303 -4.98 -9.76 13.99
C LEU A 303 -6.06 -10.79 13.62
N LEU A 304 -5.77 -11.67 12.68
CA LEU A 304 -6.67 -12.77 12.26
C LEU A 304 -6.69 -13.89 13.30
N GLU A 305 -5.54 -14.25 13.88
CA GLU A 305 -5.44 -15.22 15.00
C GLU A 305 -6.27 -14.76 16.21
N ALA A 306 -6.17 -13.49 16.58
CA ALA A 306 -6.99 -12.89 17.64
C ALA A 306 -8.50 -12.97 17.36
N ARG A 307 -8.90 -13.17 16.12
CA ARG A 307 -10.28 -13.37 15.65
C ARG A 307 -10.66 -14.84 15.42
N GLN A 308 -9.83 -15.76 15.91
CA GLN A 308 -10.02 -17.21 15.72
C GLN A 308 -10.10 -17.62 14.23
N HIS A 309 -9.42 -16.88 13.36
CA HIS A 309 -9.30 -17.18 11.94
C HIS A 309 -7.82 -17.19 11.51
N PRO A 310 -6.99 -18.11 12.06
CA PRO A 310 -5.56 -18.11 11.79
C PRO A 310 -5.29 -18.35 10.30
N PRO A 311 -4.51 -17.48 9.64
CA PRO A 311 -4.12 -17.67 8.25
C PRO A 311 -2.86 -18.52 8.14
N VAL A 312 -2.59 -18.99 6.94
CA VAL A 312 -1.27 -19.48 6.55
C VAL A 312 -0.48 -18.33 5.93
N VAL A 313 0.77 -18.15 6.27
CA VAL A 313 1.67 -17.20 5.63
C VAL A 313 2.53 -17.93 4.61
N LEU A 314 2.45 -17.49 3.35
CA LEU A 314 3.24 -18.01 2.25
C LEU A 314 4.52 -17.20 2.11
N ASP A 315 5.67 -17.85 2.23
CA ASP A 315 6.97 -17.25 1.93
C ASP A 315 7.24 -17.34 0.42
N LEU A 316 7.38 -16.20 -0.24
CA LEU A 316 7.67 -16.10 -1.68
C LEU A 316 9.18 -16.20 -1.98
N GLY A 317 10.02 -16.13 -0.94
CA GLY A 317 11.48 -16.15 -1.06
C GLY A 317 12.07 -14.87 -1.67
N SER A 318 11.46 -14.31 -2.72
CA SER A 318 11.88 -13.05 -3.34
C SER A 318 10.82 -12.46 -4.25
N GLY A 319 10.71 -11.14 -4.28
CA GLY A 319 9.79 -10.39 -5.13
C GLY A 319 8.33 -10.48 -4.69
N ASP A 320 7.43 -10.31 -5.61
CA ASP A 320 5.98 -10.40 -5.42
C ASP A 320 5.41 -11.70 -6.03
N LEU A 321 4.12 -11.94 -5.81
CA LEU A 321 3.44 -13.14 -6.32
C LEU A 321 3.38 -13.17 -7.85
N ASN A 322 3.28 -12.01 -8.50
CA ASN A 322 3.34 -11.91 -9.95
C ASN A 322 4.75 -12.25 -10.49
N ASP A 323 5.80 -11.86 -9.78
CA ASP A 323 7.16 -12.26 -10.13
C ASP A 323 7.36 -13.77 -9.99
N ALA A 324 6.78 -14.41 -8.98
CA ALA A 324 6.79 -15.86 -8.84
C ALA A 324 6.07 -16.55 -10.01
N MET A 325 4.88 -16.06 -10.39
CA MET A 325 4.13 -16.56 -11.55
C MET A 325 4.96 -16.47 -12.84
N ARG A 326 5.65 -15.35 -13.06
CA ARG A 326 6.46 -15.12 -14.29
C ARG A 326 7.70 -16.00 -14.38
N ARG A 327 8.20 -16.52 -13.27
CA ARG A 327 9.32 -17.46 -13.22
C ARG A 327 8.90 -18.93 -13.36
N SER A 328 7.61 -19.22 -13.23
CA SER A 328 7.07 -20.58 -13.25
C SER A 328 6.72 -21.01 -14.69
N ASP A 329 7.05 -22.23 -15.04
CA ASP A 329 6.63 -22.88 -16.29
C ASP A 329 5.23 -23.52 -16.15
N ASP A 330 4.83 -23.89 -14.91
CA ASP A 330 3.50 -24.41 -14.57
C ASP A 330 2.98 -23.75 -13.28
N TRP A 331 2.48 -22.53 -13.43
CA TRP A 331 2.06 -21.71 -12.31
C TRP A 331 0.99 -22.33 -11.43
N THR A 332 0.02 -23.01 -12.03
CA THR A 332 -1.05 -23.68 -11.30
C THR A 332 -0.51 -24.75 -10.38
N HIS A 333 0.40 -25.56 -10.88
CA HIS A 333 1.05 -26.61 -10.08
C HIS A 333 1.96 -26.04 -9.00
N ASP A 334 2.80 -25.07 -9.34
CA ASP A 334 3.80 -24.52 -8.42
C ASP A 334 3.15 -23.75 -7.27
N MET A 335 2.13 -22.95 -7.55
CA MET A 335 1.34 -22.25 -6.54
C MET A 335 0.62 -23.24 -5.62
N GLY A 336 -0.05 -24.25 -6.21
CA GLY A 336 -0.73 -25.30 -5.45
C GLY A 336 0.20 -26.06 -4.53
N ARG A 337 1.38 -26.41 -5.01
CA ARG A 337 2.42 -27.07 -4.19
C ARG A 337 2.90 -26.18 -3.04
N SER A 338 3.17 -24.92 -3.30
CA SER A 338 3.66 -23.97 -2.28
C SER A 338 2.61 -23.74 -1.19
N VAL A 339 1.34 -23.53 -1.54
CA VAL A 339 0.24 -23.39 -0.58
C VAL A 339 0.06 -24.67 0.24
N ASN A 340 0.01 -25.84 -0.40
CA ASN A 340 -0.12 -27.13 0.30
C ASN A 340 1.02 -27.37 1.28
N LEU A 341 2.24 -27.00 0.91
CA LEU A 341 3.41 -27.13 1.79
C LEU A 341 3.26 -26.22 3.01
N ALA A 342 2.93 -24.95 2.80
CA ALA A 342 2.75 -23.98 3.88
C ALA A 342 1.61 -24.40 4.84
N VAL A 343 0.48 -24.88 4.32
CA VAL A 343 -0.62 -25.44 5.14
C VAL A 343 -0.17 -26.61 6.01
N ARG A 344 0.63 -27.53 5.45
CA ARG A 344 1.16 -28.70 6.22
C ARG A 344 2.12 -28.26 7.31
N TYR A 345 3.01 -27.31 7.05
CA TYR A 345 3.95 -26.78 8.06
C TYR A 345 3.22 -26.09 9.20
N THR A 346 2.21 -25.27 8.89
CA THR A 346 1.39 -24.61 9.91
C THR A 346 0.64 -25.64 10.77
N ALA A 347 0.04 -26.65 10.16
CA ALA A 347 -0.67 -27.73 10.87
C ALA A 347 0.25 -28.58 11.75
N ALA A 348 1.54 -28.71 11.42
CA ALA A 348 2.55 -29.42 12.21
C ALA A 348 3.16 -28.56 13.33
N GLY A 349 2.70 -27.31 13.53
CA GLY A 349 3.19 -26.40 14.58
C GLY A 349 4.55 -25.77 14.27
N PHE A 350 5.05 -25.88 13.04
CA PHE A 350 6.25 -25.17 12.63
C PHE A 350 5.85 -23.76 12.15
N SER A 351 6.10 -22.76 13.02
CA SER A 351 6.11 -21.37 12.58
C SER A 351 7.33 -21.15 11.68
N VAL A 352 7.16 -20.60 10.50
CA VAL A 352 8.27 -20.14 9.66
C VAL A 352 8.82 -18.87 10.30
N SER A 353 9.63 -19.06 11.35
CA SER A 353 10.43 -17.99 11.95
C SER A 353 11.85 -18.14 11.39
N ARG A 354 12.22 -17.28 10.48
CA ARG A 354 13.63 -16.89 10.27
C ARG A 354 13.72 -15.42 10.04
#